data_f8117e02ef56a740fb60106b47acc5a7
#
_entry.id   f8117e02ef56a740fb60106b47acc5a7
#
_cell.length_a   1.000
_cell.length_b   1.000
_cell.length_c   1.000
_cell.angle_alpha   90.00
_cell.angle_beta   90.00
_cell.angle_gamma   90.00
#
_symmetry.space_group_name_H-M   'P 1'
#
loop_
_entity.id
_entity.type
_entity.pdbx_description
1 polymer ?
#
loop_
_entity_poly.entity_id
_entity_poly.type
_entity_poly.pdbx_seq_one_letter_code
_entity_poly.pdbx_strand_id
1 'polypeptide(L)'
;RDYYASRGLGDVYKRQPTYSTHYDSNGNDSITENQKITVITVSFNAVSDIERTILSVINQSYFDIEYLVIDGGSTDGTVNIIEKYNDRITAWLSESDKGVYDAMNKGIRMATGRWILFMNSGDTFHDNKVVEDIFKETYPDHVGVIWGDTDFYNKEHFVSKSVKTPFTKTIMPYRTGMGITHQSMFTRTYLAKKLMFNLDYKISADFEMAYKIYKMGFEFVHIHRTVSNYDINGISSRPENGIATLHEALSIFKESNSRWSIQYFIYLLFIILMRIKGKV
;
A
#
# COMPACT_ATOMS: atom_id res chain seq x y z
N ARG A 1 -21.59 19.37 -8.55
CA ARG A 1 -21.90 19.60 -7.10
C ARG A 1 -20.90 18.76 -6.34
N ASP A 2 -19.92 19.44 -5.76
CA ASP A 2 -18.84 18.83 -4.99
C ASP A 2 -19.46 18.33 -3.68
N TYR A 3 -19.58 17.02 -3.54
CA TYR A 3 -19.94 16.39 -2.28
C TYR A 3 -18.69 16.26 -1.40
N TYR A 4 -18.30 17.34 -0.72
CA TYR A 4 -17.53 17.25 0.50
C TYR A 4 -18.47 16.77 1.60
N ALA A 5 -18.56 15.46 1.80
CA ALA A 5 -19.33 14.91 2.90
C ALA A 5 -18.59 15.16 4.22
N SER A 6 -19.11 16.17 4.89
CA SER A 6 -19.20 16.44 6.32
C SER A 6 -18.05 16.04 7.25
N ARG A 7 -17.25 16.87 7.46
CA ARG A 7 -16.50 17.56 8.54
C ARG A 7 -15.44 18.32 7.81
N GLY A 8 -15.64 19.64 7.70
CA GLY A 8 -14.81 20.48 6.86
C GLY A 8 -13.32 20.26 7.10
N LEU A 9 -12.52 20.28 6.05
CA LEU A 9 -11.05 20.21 6.08
C LEU A 9 -10.42 21.11 7.18
N GLY A 10 -11.15 22.09 7.69
CA GLY A 10 -10.74 22.96 8.80
C GLY A 10 -10.63 22.26 10.16
N ASP A 11 -11.36 21.16 10.39
CA ASP A 11 -11.35 20.46 11.69
C ASP A 11 -10.32 19.33 11.72
N VAL A 12 -9.92 18.79 10.55
CA VAL A 12 -8.85 17.79 10.45
C VAL A 12 -7.48 18.40 10.78
N TYR A 13 -7.27 19.69 10.48
CA TYR A 13 -6.03 20.41 10.79
C TYR A 13 -5.88 20.85 12.25
N LYS A 14 -6.94 20.77 13.08
CA LYS A 14 -6.92 21.27 14.47
C LYS A 14 -6.58 20.22 15.53
N ARG A 15 -6.46 18.94 15.18
CA ARG A 15 -5.99 17.94 16.15
C ARG A 15 -4.46 17.93 16.14
N GLN A 16 -3.88 18.68 17.09
CA GLN A 16 -2.47 18.50 17.45
C GLN A 16 -2.26 17.06 17.95
N PRO A 17 -1.10 16.42 17.69
CA PRO A 17 -0.81 15.08 18.21
C PRO A 17 -0.91 15.12 19.74
N THR A 18 -1.83 14.33 20.28
CA THR A 18 -1.93 14.10 21.72
C THR A 18 -0.83 13.11 22.08
N TYR A 19 0.20 13.60 22.77
CA TYR A 19 1.20 12.74 23.40
C TYR A 19 0.55 12.04 24.59
N SER A 20 0.45 10.72 24.56
CA SER A 20 0.14 9.93 25.75
C SER A 20 1.45 9.57 26.44
N THR A 21 1.70 10.11 27.63
CA THR A 21 2.79 9.68 28.49
C THR A 21 2.39 8.38 29.18
N HIS A 22 3.03 7.29 28.83
CA HIS A 22 3.03 6.07 29.65
C HIS A 22 4.29 6.08 30.51
N TYR A 23 4.11 5.91 31.82
CA TYR A 23 5.23 5.70 32.74
C TYR A 23 5.65 4.23 32.68
N ASP A 24 6.96 3.97 32.50
CA ASP A 24 7.50 2.65 32.70
C ASP A 24 7.46 2.27 34.19
N SER A 25 7.71 1.01 34.53
CA SER A 25 7.74 0.50 35.91
C SER A 25 8.81 1.18 36.78
N ASN A 26 9.67 2.02 36.23
CA ASN A 26 10.75 2.74 36.89
C ASN A 26 10.48 4.24 36.98
N GLY A 27 9.30 4.72 36.51
CA GLY A 27 8.92 6.14 36.58
C GLY A 27 9.60 7.05 35.54
N ASN A 28 10.23 6.48 34.53
CA ASN A 28 10.81 7.25 33.44
C ASN A 28 9.75 7.59 32.40
N ASP A 29 9.72 8.84 31.95
CA ASP A 29 8.90 9.28 30.81
C ASP A 29 9.36 8.55 29.53
N SER A 30 8.78 7.39 29.24
CA SER A 30 8.84 6.87 27.89
C SER A 30 7.81 7.65 27.05
N ILE A 31 8.26 8.68 26.36
CA ILE A 31 7.49 9.29 25.27
C ILE A 31 7.41 8.20 24.18
N THR A 32 6.41 7.33 24.27
CA THR A 32 6.04 6.49 23.13
C THR A 32 5.44 7.47 22.13
N GLU A 33 6.26 7.91 21.18
CA GLU A 33 5.80 8.68 20.03
C GLU A 33 4.62 7.93 19.43
N ASN A 34 3.46 8.53 19.50
CA ASN A 34 2.21 7.94 19.03
C ASN A 34 2.38 7.61 17.54
N GLN A 35 2.45 6.33 17.19
CA GLN A 35 2.71 5.87 15.83
C GLN A 35 1.39 5.77 15.06
N LYS A 36 0.71 6.89 14.88
CA LYS A 36 -0.48 6.98 14.06
C LYS A 36 -0.25 6.35 12.69
N ILE A 37 -1.12 5.44 12.30
CA ILE A 37 -1.06 4.73 11.03
C ILE A 37 -2.18 5.23 10.14
N THR A 38 -1.85 5.65 8.93
CA THR A 38 -2.86 5.93 7.90
C THR A 38 -3.05 4.69 7.05
N VAL A 39 -4.27 4.15 7.03
CA VAL A 39 -4.69 3.13 6.06
C VAL A 39 -5.49 3.82 4.98
N ILE A 40 -5.12 3.60 3.71
CA ILE A 40 -5.80 4.19 2.56
C ILE A 40 -6.42 3.06 1.74
N THR A 41 -7.75 3.11 1.57
CA THR A 41 -8.46 2.26 0.62
C THR A 41 -8.78 3.07 -0.62
N VAL A 42 -8.43 2.55 -1.80
CA VAL A 42 -8.88 3.08 -3.08
C VAL A 42 -9.92 2.15 -3.69
N SER A 43 -10.98 2.71 -4.29
CA SER A 43 -12.08 1.97 -4.89
C SER A 43 -12.56 2.58 -6.20
N PHE A 44 -13.04 1.74 -7.11
CA PHE A 44 -13.76 2.14 -8.30
C PHE A 44 -14.67 1.00 -8.76
N ASN A 45 -16.00 1.22 -8.71
CA ASN A 45 -17.03 0.22 -9.04
C ASN A 45 -16.77 -1.12 -8.33
N ALA A 46 -16.73 -1.09 -7.01
CA ALA A 46 -16.30 -2.19 -6.16
C ALA A 46 -17.38 -2.59 -5.13
N VAL A 47 -18.67 -2.46 -5.49
CA VAL A 47 -19.81 -2.71 -4.59
C VAL A 47 -19.80 -4.11 -3.96
N SER A 48 -19.26 -5.12 -4.66
CA SER A 48 -19.14 -6.49 -4.15
C SER A 48 -18.02 -6.70 -3.13
N ASP A 49 -17.02 -5.79 -3.09
CA ASP A 49 -15.76 -6.05 -2.42
C ASP A 49 -15.38 -5.04 -1.36
N ILE A 50 -15.84 -3.79 -1.51
CA ILE A 50 -15.45 -2.68 -0.64
C ILE A 50 -15.82 -2.92 0.84
N GLU A 51 -16.96 -3.53 1.13
CA GLU A 51 -17.43 -3.75 2.50
C GLU A 51 -16.48 -4.64 3.31
N ARG A 52 -16.00 -5.74 2.71
CA ARG A 52 -15.05 -6.64 3.40
C ARG A 52 -13.73 -5.93 3.72
N THR A 53 -13.27 -5.05 2.83
CA THR A 53 -12.06 -4.24 3.06
C THR A 53 -12.28 -3.25 4.20
N ILE A 54 -13.37 -2.48 4.17
CA ILE A 54 -13.73 -1.54 5.24
C ILE A 54 -13.77 -2.26 6.59
N LEU A 55 -14.49 -3.38 6.67
CA LEU A 55 -14.62 -4.16 7.91
C LEU A 55 -13.25 -4.66 8.40
N SER A 56 -12.33 -5.07 7.52
CA SER A 56 -11.00 -5.53 7.92
C SER A 56 -10.15 -4.42 8.54
N VAL A 57 -10.35 -3.17 8.11
CA VAL A 57 -9.62 -2.00 8.64
C VAL A 57 -10.23 -1.51 9.95
N ILE A 58 -11.54 -1.29 9.99
CA ILE A 58 -12.19 -0.71 11.19
C ILE A 58 -12.23 -1.67 12.37
N ASN A 59 -12.01 -2.97 12.17
CA ASN A 59 -11.94 -3.98 13.22
C ASN A 59 -10.50 -4.27 13.70
N GLN A 60 -9.49 -3.55 13.21
CA GLN A 60 -8.15 -3.66 13.79
C GLN A 60 -8.15 -3.24 15.25
N SER A 61 -7.44 -4.00 16.11
CA SER A 61 -7.33 -3.73 17.54
C SER A 61 -6.47 -2.51 17.87
N TYR A 62 -5.63 -2.07 16.93
CA TYR A 62 -4.79 -0.88 17.09
C TYR A 62 -5.64 0.39 17.10
N PHE A 63 -5.52 1.21 18.14
CA PHE A 63 -6.45 2.32 18.42
C PHE A 63 -6.20 3.58 17.58
N ASP A 64 -4.97 3.81 17.08
CA ASP A 64 -4.60 5.06 16.39
C ASP A 64 -4.46 4.86 14.88
N ILE A 65 -5.55 4.44 14.26
CA ILE A 65 -5.65 4.31 12.81
C ILE A 65 -6.43 5.51 12.25
N GLU A 66 -5.80 6.23 11.34
CA GLU A 66 -6.48 7.14 10.42
C GLU A 66 -6.90 6.35 9.19
N TYR A 67 -8.19 6.15 9.01
CA TYR A 67 -8.73 5.43 7.88
C TYR A 67 -9.27 6.38 6.81
N LEU A 68 -8.67 6.34 5.62
CA LEU A 68 -9.06 7.16 4.46
C LEU A 68 -9.60 6.27 3.34
N VAL A 69 -10.72 6.67 2.73
CA VAL A 69 -11.27 5.98 1.55
C VAL A 69 -11.34 6.96 0.38
N ILE A 70 -10.73 6.59 -0.73
CA ILE A 70 -10.69 7.38 -1.96
C ILE A 70 -11.40 6.60 -3.06
N ASP A 71 -12.56 7.06 -3.45
CA ASP A 71 -13.37 6.47 -4.50
C ASP A 71 -13.20 7.24 -5.82
N GLY A 72 -12.99 6.52 -6.91
CA GLY A 72 -12.73 7.06 -8.26
C GLY A 72 -13.98 7.55 -9.00
N GLY A 73 -15.07 7.85 -8.28
CA GLY A 73 -16.35 8.26 -8.88
C GLY A 73 -17.21 7.06 -9.29
N SER A 74 -17.36 6.10 -8.40
CA SER A 74 -18.17 4.89 -8.62
C SER A 74 -19.65 5.20 -8.84
N THR A 75 -20.30 4.37 -9.68
CA THR A 75 -21.73 4.49 -10.02
C THR A 75 -22.55 3.23 -9.73
N ASP A 76 -21.90 2.18 -9.19
CA ASP A 76 -22.50 0.85 -8.96
C ASP A 76 -23.10 0.64 -7.58
N GLY A 77 -23.06 1.65 -6.70
CA GLY A 77 -23.50 1.55 -5.32
C GLY A 77 -22.35 1.47 -4.30
N THR A 78 -21.10 1.47 -4.73
CA THR A 78 -19.91 1.50 -3.85
C THR A 78 -19.99 2.62 -2.83
N VAL A 79 -20.34 3.85 -3.27
CA VAL A 79 -20.44 5.04 -2.40
C VAL A 79 -21.47 4.84 -1.28
N ASN A 80 -22.61 4.19 -1.56
CA ASN A 80 -23.63 3.92 -0.53
C ASN A 80 -23.07 3.01 0.60
N ILE A 81 -22.17 2.08 0.25
CA ILE A 81 -21.51 1.24 1.25
C ILE A 81 -20.51 2.06 2.06
N ILE A 82 -19.72 2.95 1.43
CA ILE A 82 -18.79 3.83 2.14
C ILE A 82 -19.56 4.71 3.14
N GLU A 83 -20.68 5.32 2.72
CA GLU A 83 -21.55 6.14 3.56
C GLU A 83 -22.10 5.38 4.78
N LYS A 84 -22.42 4.10 4.64
CA LYS A 84 -22.89 3.24 5.74
C LYS A 84 -21.89 3.18 6.90
N TYR A 85 -20.58 3.33 6.62
CA TYR A 85 -19.48 3.28 7.61
C TYR A 85 -18.86 4.65 7.89
N ASN A 86 -19.53 5.74 7.53
CA ASN A 86 -19.00 7.11 7.65
C ASN A 86 -18.57 7.49 9.08
N ASP A 87 -19.20 6.94 10.11
CA ASP A 87 -18.85 7.15 11.51
C ASP A 87 -17.53 6.46 11.94
N ARG A 88 -17.08 5.47 11.17
CA ARG A 88 -15.88 4.66 11.43
C ARG A 88 -14.71 5.01 10.46
N ILE A 89 -14.97 5.71 9.39
CA ILE A 89 -13.99 6.20 8.41
C ILE A 89 -13.59 7.62 8.81
N THR A 90 -12.28 7.89 8.92
CA THR A 90 -11.79 9.22 9.31
C THR A 90 -12.15 10.29 8.28
N ALA A 91 -11.98 9.99 7.00
CA ALA A 91 -12.42 10.82 5.90
C ALA A 91 -12.52 10.00 4.62
N TRP A 92 -13.41 10.40 3.72
CA TRP A 92 -13.51 9.80 2.40
C TRP A 92 -13.82 10.86 1.33
N LEU A 93 -13.48 10.53 0.09
CA LEU A 93 -13.67 11.37 -1.09
C LEU A 93 -14.14 10.49 -2.24
N SER A 94 -15.18 10.92 -2.97
CA SER A 94 -15.60 10.29 -4.23
C SER A 94 -15.56 11.31 -5.35
N GLU A 95 -14.61 11.15 -6.25
CA GLU A 95 -14.46 11.98 -7.44
C GLU A 95 -13.68 11.22 -8.52
N SER A 96 -13.91 11.56 -9.79
CA SER A 96 -13.17 10.94 -10.90
C SER A 96 -11.65 11.08 -10.74
N ASP A 97 -10.94 10.02 -11.09
CA ASP A 97 -9.47 9.95 -11.08
C ASP A 97 -8.90 9.52 -12.43
N LYS A 98 -7.57 9.53 -12.53
CA LYS A 98 -6.80 9.07 -13.70
C LYS A 98 -6.28 7.64 -13.53
N GLY A 99 -6.89 6.85 -12.65
CA GLY A 99 -6.51 5.48 -12.31
C GLY A 99 -6.03 5.34 -10.87
N VAL A 100 -5.78 4.09 -10.47
CA VAL A 100 -5.50 3.67 -9.09
C VAL A 100 -4.43 4.52 -8.38
N TYR A 101 -3.34 4.85 -9.07
CA TYR A 101 -2.26 5.63 -8.48
C TYR A 101 -2.60 7.12 -8.30
N ASP A 102 -3.52 7.67 -9.10
CA ASP A 102 -4.02 9.03 -8.85
C ASP A 102 -4.90 9.06 -7.60
N ALA A 103 -5.78 8.07 -7.43
CA ALA A 103 -6.56 7.90 -6.19
C ALA A 103 -5.64 7.70 -4.98
N MET A 104 -4.62 6.84 -5.07
CA MET A 104 -3.62 6.66 -4.02
C MET A 104 -2.88 7.96 -3.70
N ASN A 105 -2.51 8.75 -4.70
CA ASN A 105 -1.88 10.06 -4.52
C ASN A 105 -2.77 11.07 -3.79
N LYS A 106 -4.09 11.04 -4.05
CA LYS A 106 -5.05 11.84 -3.27
C LYS A 106 -5.01 11.44 -1.79
N GLY A 107 -5.04 10.14 -1.51
CA GLY A 107 -4.91 9.61 -0.15
C GLY A 107 -3.59 9.98 0.52
N ILE A 108 -2.45 9.90 -0.18
CA ILE A 108 -1.14 10.32 0.35
C ILE A 108 -1.16 11.80 0.78
N ARG A 109 -1.75 12.68 -0.03
CA ARG A 109 -1.87 14.12 0.32
C ARG A 109 -2.65 14.33 1.61
N MET A 110 -3.72 13.56 1.83
CA MET A 110 -4.58 13.66 3.02
C MET A 110 -3.98 13.03 4.26
N ALA A 111 -3.14 11.99 4.13
CA ALA A 111 -2.58 11.20 5.22
C ALA A 111 -1.85 12.07 6.26
N THR A 112 -2.10 11.81 7.55
CA THR A 112 -1.45 12.50 8.68
C THR A 112 -0.69 11.56 9.60
N GLY A 113 -0.83 10.24 9.44
CA GLY A 113 -0.10 9.25 10.21
C GLY A 113 1.40 9.23 9.92
N ARG A 114 2.17 8.62 10.80
CA ARG A 114 3.63 8.44 10.63
C ARG A 114 3.94 7.43 9.53
N TRP A 115 3.04 6.45 9.33
CA TRP A 115 3.15 5.41 8.34
C TRP A 115 1.88 5.33 7.49
N ILE A 116 2.04 4.96 6.22
CA ILE A 116 0.93 4.72 5.28
C ILE A 116 0.96 3.26 4.85
N LEU A 117 -0.22 2.64 4.81
CA LEU A 117 -0.48 1.37 4.15
C LEU A 117 -1.63 1.56 3.15
N PHE A 118 -1.52 0.93 1.99
CA PHE A 118 -2.63 0.85 1.03
C PHE A 118 -3.31 -0.51 1.14
N MET A 119 -4.61 -0.49 1.45
CA MET A 119 -5.48 -1.67 1.47
C MET A 119 -6.58 -1.45 0.43
N ASN A 120 -6.32 -1.85 -0.82
CA ASN A 120 -7.26 -1.59 -1.92
C ASN A 120 -8.54 -2.38 -1.75
N SER A 121 -9.61 -1.90 -2.40
CA SER A 121 -10.89 -2.60 -2.39
C SER A 121 -10.74 -4.02 -2.93
N GLY A 122 -11.21 -5.00 -2.14
CA GLY A 122 -11.04 -6.43 -2.40
C GLY A 122 -9.96 -7.10 -1.56
N ASP A 123 -8.96 -6.35 -1.08
CA ASP A 123 -7.94 -6.85 -0.18
C ASP A 123 -8.36 -6.67 1.29
N THR A 124 -7.78 -7.45 2.20
CA THR A 124 -8.09 -7.34 3.63
C THR A 124 -6.83 -7.52 4.47
N PHE A 125 -6.84 -6.98 5.69
CA PHE A 125 -5.89 -7.44 6.70
C PHE A 125 -6.08 -8.94 6.96
N HIS A 126 -5.00 -9.64 7.27
CA HIS A 126 -5.03 -11.08 7.54
C HIS A 126 -5.90 -11.40 8.77
N ASP A 127 -5.79 -10.60 9.83
CA ASP A 127 -6.63 -10.64 11.02
C ASP A 127 -6.69 -9.26 11.71
N ASN A 128 -7.39 -9.18 12.83
CA ASN A 128 -7.62 -7.91 13.54
C ASN A 128 -6.46 -7.42 14.42
N LYS A 129 -5.36 -8.17 14.54
CA LYS A 129 -4.19 -7.80 15.37
C LYS A 129 -2.97 -7.39 14.56
N VAL A 130 -3.08 -7.39 13.23
CA VAL A 130 -1.92 -7.13 12.35
C VAL A 130 -1.23 -5.82 12.70
N VAL A 131 -1.98 -4.72 12.78
CA VAL A 131 -1.39 -3.39 13.03
C VAL A 131 -0.82 -3.30 14.44
N GLU A 132 -1.54 -3.83 15.44
CA GLU A 132 -1.08 -3.87 16.84
C GLU A 132 0.23 -4.66 16.99
N ASP A 133 0.30 -5.86 16.40
CA ASP A 133 1.49 -6.71 16.47
C ASP A 133 2.72 -6.08 15.83
N ILE A 134 2.53 -5.28 14.77
CA ILE A 134 3.62 -4.59 14.07
C ILE A 134 4.09 -3.38 14.86
N PHE A 135 3.16 -2.56 15.35
CA PHE A 135 3.46 -1.26 15.97
C PHE A 135 3.48 -1.27 17.50
N LYS A 136 3.51 -2.45 18.12
CA LYS A 136 3.87 -2.58 19.57
C LYS A 136 5.30 -2.11 19.85
N GLU A 137 6.16 -2.09 18.82
CA GLU A 137 7.53 -1.59 18.88
C GLU A 137 7.67 -0.32 18.02
N THR A 138 8.69 0.49 18.33
CA THR A 138 9.02 1.68 17.53
C THR A 138 10.10 1.34 16.51
N TYR A 139 10.08 2.03 15.38
CA TYR A 139 11.06 1.86 14.32
C TYR A 139 11.90 3.13 14.14
N PRO A 140 13.25 3.02 14.09
CA PRO A 140 14.14 4.15 13.88
C PRO A 140 13.86 4.92 12.59
N ASP A 141 14.28 6.17 12.53
CA ASP A 141 14.00 7.05 11.38
C ASP A 141 14.67 6.62 10.07
N HIS A 142 15.75 5.84 10.15
CA HIS A 142 16.39 5.27 8.96
C HIS A 142 15.59 4.09 8.35
N VAL A 143 14.59 3.55 9.04
CA VAL A 143 13.66 2.57 8.48
C VAL A 143 12.61 3.30 7.64
N GLY A 144 12.65 3.12 6.34
CA GLY A 144 11.72 3.74 5.38
C GLY A 144 10.49 2.91 5.10
N VAL A 145 10.63 1.58 5.19
CA VAL A 145 9.58 0.61 4.89
C VAL A 145 9.61 -0.54 5.88
N ILE A 146 8.43 -0.91 6.37
CA ILE A 146 8.18 -2.16 7.10
C ILE A 146 7.28 -3.02 6.22
N TRP A 147 7.59 -4.29 6.08
CA TRP A 147 6.78 -5.16 5.25
C TRP A 147 6.66 -6.56 5.83
N GLY A 148 5.55 -7.23 5.52
CA GLY A 148 5.30 -8.60 5.94
C GLY A 148 4.84 -9.50 4.80
N ASP A 149 4.42 -10.70 5.18
CA ASP A 149 3.96 -11.71 4.22
C ASP A 149 2.54 -11.37 3.73
N THR A 150 2.19 -11.89 2.55
CA THR A 150 0.86 -11.78 1.94
C THR A 150 0.36 -13.18 1.62
N ASP A 151 -0.87 -13.47 1.97
CA ASP A 151 -1.57 -14.66 1.51
C ASP A 151 -2.40 -14.31 0.27
N PHE A 152 -2.26 -15.12 -0.80
CA PHE A 152 -2.95 -14.92 -2.06
C PHE A 152 -4.19 -15.79 -2.12
N TYR A 153 -5.31 -15.19 -2.48
CA TYR A 153 -6.61 -15.84 -2.58
C TYR A 153 -7.20 -15.68 -3.98
N ASN A 154 -7.92 -16.69 -4.43
CA ASN A 154 -8.86 -16.59 -5.54
C ASN A 154 -10.27 -16.64 -4.94
N LYS A 155 -10.90 -15.48 -4.77
CA LYS A 155 -12.10 -15.31 -3.97
C LYS A 155 -11.85 -15.78 -2.53
N GLU A 156 -12.48 -16.87 -2.09
CA GLU A 156 -12.32 -17.43 -0.74
C GLU A 156 -11.27 -18.56 -0.66
N HIS A 157 -10.71 -18.97 -1.80
CA HIS A 157 -9.77 -20.09 -1.85
C HIS A 157 -8.32 -19.61 -1.73
N PHE A 158 -7.62 -20.08 -0.69
CA PHE A 158 -6.18 -19.85 -0.54
C PHE A 158 -5.43 -20.48 -1.74
N VAL A 159 -4.56 -19.69 -2.36
CA VAL A 159 -3.75 -20.12 -3.51
C VAL A 159 -2.29 -20.33 -3.11
N SER A 160 -1.70 -19.32 -2.48
CA SER A 160 -0.28 -19.36 -2.10
C SER A 160 0.04 -18.28 -1.08
N LYS A 161 1.22 -18.38 -0.47
CA LYS A 161 1.80 -17.33 0.35
C LYS A 161 2.95 -16.66 -0.39
N SER A 162 3.16 -15.36 -0.16
CA SER A 162 4.30 -14.65 -0.74
C SER A 162 5.62 -15.32 -0.35
N VAL A 163 6.48 -15.53 -1.33
CA VAL A 163 7.83 -16.01 -1.06
C VAL A 163 8.65 -14.87 -0.46
N LYS A 164 9.20 -15.11 0.73
CA LYS A 164 10.08 -14.17 1.42
C LYS A 164 11.34 -13.94 0.60
N THR A 165 11.38 -12.86 -0.15
CA THR A 165 12.61 -12.49 -0.85
C THR A 165 13.12 -11.19 -0.24
N PRO A 166 14.25 -11.20 0.48
CA PRO A 166 14.74 -10.01 1.15
C PRO A 166 15.03 -8.89 0.15
N PHE A 167 14.68 -7.69 0.54
CA PHE A 167 15.04 -6.46 -0.17
C PHE A 167 16.52 -6.17 0.14
N THR A 168 17.45 -6.83 -0.56
CA THR A 168 18.89 -6.69 -0.32
C THR A 168 19.57 -5.96 -1.46
N LYS A 169 20.70 -5.28 -1.15
CA LYS A 169 21.53 -4.60 -2.15
C LYS A 169 21.97 -5.52 -3.30
N THR A 170 22.09 -6.81 -3.03
CA THR A 170 22.53 -7.82 -4.00
C THR A 170 21.41 -8.25 -4.95
N ILE A 171 20.16 -8.30 -4.47
CA ILE A 171 19.02 -8.85 -5.24
C ILE A 171 18.22 -7.77 -5.95
N MET A 172 18.12 -6.57 -5.36
CA MET A 172 17.34 -5.47 -5.93
C MET A 172 17.65 -5.15 -7.40
N PRO A 173 18.92 -5.05 -7.82
CA PRO A 173 19.26 -4.76 -9.22
C PRO A 173 18.80 -5.82 -10.23
N TYR A 174 18.41 -7.01 -9.77
CA TYR A 174 18.04 -8.14 -10.63
C TYR A 174 16.53 -8.45 -10.58
N ARG A 175 15.75 -7.69 -9.83
CA ARG A 175 14.30 -7.91 -9.72
C ARG A 175 13.55 -7.22 -10.84
N THR A 176 12.54 -7.92 -11.34
CA THR A 176 11.59 -7.39 -12.32
C THR A 176 10.29 -6.89 -11.65
N GLY A 177 10.26 -6.88 -10.35
CA GLY A 177 9.14 -6.41 -9.54
C GLY A 177 9.51 -6.30 -8.06
N MET A 178 8.64 -5.73 -7.26
CA MET A 178 8.88 -5.42 -5.86
C MET A 178 9.09 -6.69 -5.01
N GLY A 179 8.40 -7.78 -5.34
CA GLY A 179 8.37 -9.02 -4.55
C GLY A 179 7.75 -8.85 -3.16
N ILE A 180 7.24 -7.66 -2.90
CA ILE A 180 6.45 -7.24 -1.75
C ILE A 180 5.17 -6.67 -2.34
N THR A 181 4.03 -7.02 -1.81
CA THR A 181 2.77 -6.40 -2.21
C THR A 181 2.57 -5.10 -1.42
N HIS A 182 2.03 -4.07 -2.05
CA HIS A 182 1.79 -2.79 -1.37
C HIS A 182 0.79 -2.92 -0.22
N GLN A 183 -0.09 -3.92 -0.25
CA GLN A 183 -1.04 -4.24 0.82
C GLN A 183 -0.37 -4.78 2.09
N SER A 184 0.89 -5.21 2.01
CA SER A 184 1.68 -5.67 3.15
C SER A 184 2.89 -4.76 3.43
N MET A 185 2.87 -3.52 2.93
CA MET A 185 3.99 -2.59 3.00
C MET A 185 3.59 -1.28 3.67
N PHE A 186 4.11 -1.04 4.87
CA PHE A 186 3.99 0.24 5.57
C PHE A 186 5.15 1.13 5.18
N THR A 187 4.85 2.28 4.60
CA THR A 187 5.85 3.26 4.13
C THR A 187 5.82 4.51 5.02
N ARG A 188 6.97 5.11 5.32
CA ARG A 188 7.01 6.41 5.99
C ARG A 188 6.22 7.45 5.20
N THR A 189 5.26 8.09 5.84
CA THR A 189 4.36 9.07 5.20
C THR A 189 5.11 10.20 4.52
N TYR A 190 6.17 10.72 5.15
CA TYR A 190 6.96 11.81 4.56
C TYR A 190 7.69 11.38 3.29
N LEU A 191 8.11 10.11 3.18
CA LEU A 191 8.71 9.57 1.95
C LEU A 191 7.66 9.42 0.85
N ALA A 192 6.50 8.87 1.18
CA ALA A 192 5.38 8.77 0.23
C ALA A 192 4.96 10.15 -0.28
N LYS A 193 4.83 11.15 0.62
CA LYS A 193 4.52 12.55 0.25
C LYS A 193 5.60 13.21 -0.62
N LYS A 194 6.87 12.92 -0.35
CA LYS A 194 7.99 13.44 -1.13
C LYS A 194 8.05 12.87 -2.54
N LEU A 195 7.76 11.59 -2.68
CA LEU A 195 7.95 10.86 -3.92
C LEU A 195 6.68 10.85 -4.78
N MET A 196 5.51 10.69 -4.18
CA MET A 196 4.23 10.44 -4.84
C MET A 196 4.33 9.28 -5.87
N PHE A 197 3.24 8.68 -6.24
CA PHE A 197 3.25 7.71 -7.35
C PHE A 197 3.36 8.43 -8.68
N ASN A 198 4.24 7.95 -9.55
CA ASN A 198 4.35 8.43 -10.91
C ASN A 198 3.19 7.89 -11.75
N LEU A 199 2.37 8.79 -12.31
CA LEU A 199 1.17 8.42 -13.07
C LEU A 199 1.47 7.90 -14.49
N ASP A 200 2.72 7.98 -14.95
CA ASP A 200 3.14 7.38 -16.21
C ASP A 200 3.16 5.85 -16.13
N TYR A 201 3.41 5.31 -14.93
CA TYR A 201 3.29 3.87 -14.65
C TYR A 201 1.86 3.50 -14.29
N LYS A 202 1.33 2.43 -14.91
CA LYS A 202 -0.04 1.97 -14.69
C LYS A 202 -0.13 0.79 -13.73
N ILE A 203 0.98 0.05 -13.55
CA ILE A 203 1.02 -1.20 -12.79
C ILE A 203 2.13 -1.20 -11.74
N SER A 204 3.27 -0.53 -11.99
CA SER A 204 4.51 -0.67 -11.21
C SER A 204 4.94 0.62 -10.50
N ALA A 205 4.05 1.61 -10.30
CA ALA A 205 4.41 2.84 -9.59
C ALA A 205 4.73 2.59 -8.11
N ASP A 206 4.13 1.58 -7.49
CA ASP A 206 4.47 1.11 -6.14
C ASP A 206 5.89 0.54 -6.07
N PHE A 207 6.28 -0.24 -7.07
CA PHE A 207 7.66 -0.71 -7.21
C PHE A 207 8.64 0.45 -7.42
N GLU A 208 8.29 1.43 -8.27
CA GLU A 208 9.12 2.62 -8.49
C GLU A 208 9.35 3.40 -7.20
N MET A 209 8.29 3.66 -6.42
CA MET A 209 8.39 4.34 -5.13
C MET A 209 9.29 3.57 -4.16
N ALA A 210 9.07 2.26 -3.99
CA ALA A 210 9.90 1.43 -3.12
C ALA A 210 11.36 1.42 -3.59
N TYR A 211 11.60 1.34 -4.89
CA TYR A 211 12.94 1.39 -5.45
C TYR A 211 13.65 2.74 -5.19
N LYS A 212 12.94 3.86 -5.31
CA LYS A 212 13.47 5.19 -4.97
C LYS A 212 13.84 5.28 -3.49
N ILE A 213 12.97 4.79 -2.59
CA ILE A 213 13.24 4.76 -1.14
C ILE A 213 14.51 3.94 -0.86
N TYR A 214 14.63 2.76 -1.48
CA TYR A 214 15.84 1.94 -1.38
C TYR A 214 17.09 2.66 -1.87
N LYS A 215 17.03 3.36 -3.01
CA LYS A 215 18.14 4.15 -3.56
C LYS A 215 18.55 5.32 -2.69
N MET A 216 17.61 5.87 -1.91
CA MET A 216 17.88 6.91 -0.90
C MET A 216 18.61 6.36 0.33
N GLY A 217 18.79 5.05 0.45
CA GLY A 217 19.55 4.40 1.52
C GLY A 217 18.71 4.02 2.76
N PHE A 218 17.38 4.12 2.68
CA PHE A 218 16.51 3.69 3.77
C PHE A 218 16.50 2.18 3.93
N GLU A 219 16.34 1.73 5.18
CA GLU A 219 16.21 0.32 5.52
C GLU A 219 14.78 -0.18 5.25
N PHE A 220 14.70 -1.44 4.81
CA PHE A 220 13.47 -2.21 4.64
C PHE A 220 13.45 -3.34 5.66
N VAL A 221 12.57 -3.23 6.64
CA VAL A 221 12.44 -4.23 7.72
C VAL A 221 11.37 -5.25 7.35
N HIS A 222 11.75 -6.53 7.27
CA HIS A 222 10.81 -7.63 7.13
C HIS A 222 10.34 -8.11 8.49
N ILE A 223 9.04 -8.19 8.66
CA ILE A 223 8.40 -8.81 9.83
C ILE A 223 7.88 -10.20 9.45
N HIS A 224 8.10 -11.17 10.33
CA HIS A 224 7.65 -12.56 10.12
C HIS A 224 6.16 -12.70 10.48
N ARG A 225 5.31 -11.96 9.76
CA ARG A 225 3.87 -11.91 9.96
C ARG A 225 3.15 -11.81 8.62
N THR A 226 2.06 -12.55 8.46
CA THR A 226 1.12 -12.29 7.36
C THR A 226 0.35 -11.01 7.68
N VAL A 227 0.44 -10.03 6.78
CA VAL A 227 -0.18 -8.72 6.92
C VAL A 227 -1.51 -8.67 6.19
N SER A 228 -1.55 -9.15 4.95
CA SER A 228 -2.73 -9.02 4.11
C SER A 228 -3.13 -10.31 3.40
N ASN A 229 -4.40 -10.39 3.08
CA ASN A 229 -4.97 -11.31 2.12
C ASN A 229 -5.22 -10.54 0.82
N TYR A 230 -4.60 -10.99 -0.26
CA TYR A 230 -4.65 -10.37 -1.58
C TYR A 230 -5.53 -11.19 -2.52
N ASP A 231 -6.51 -10.53 -3.16
CA ASP A 231 -7.32 -11.17 -4.18
C ASP A 231 -6.62 -11.11 -5.55
N ILE A 232 -6.25 -12.28 -6.08
CA ILE A 232 -5.51 -12.39 -7.35
C ILE A 232 -6.34 -12.00 -8.58
N ASN A 233 -7.60 -11.64 -8.43
CA ASN A 233 -8.43 -11.14 -9.54
C ASN A 233 -8.21 -9.64 -9.83
N GLY A 234 -7.33 -8.98 -9.06
CA GLY A 234 -6.95 -7.58 -9.28
C GLY A 234 -6.23 -7.32 -10.61
N ILE A 235 -6.12 -6.05 -10.98
CA ILE A 235 -5.57 -5.60 -12.28
C ILE A 235 -4.13 -6.10 -12.49
N SER A 236 -3.28 -6.03 -11.46
CA SER A 236 -1.86 -6.40 -11.57
C SER A 236 -1.62 -7.89 -11.76
N SER A 237 -2.58 -8.73 -11.38
CA SER A 237 -2.47 -10.20 -11.48
C SER A 237 -2.95 -10.76 -12.82
N ARG A 238 -3.52 -9.93 -13.68
CA ARG A 238 -4.03 -10.38 -14.98
C ARG A 238 -2.88 -10.78 -15.90
N PRO A 239 -2.91 -11.97 -16.53
CA PRO A 239 -1.83 -12.47 -17.39
C PRO A 239 -1.45 -11.51 -18.53
N GLU A 240 -2.43 -10.78 -19.08
CA GLU A 240 -2.23 -9.78 -20.15
C GLU A 240 -1.35 -8.61 -19.70
N ASN A 241 -1.28 -8.32 -18.41
CA ASN A 241 -0.49 -7.23 -17.87
C ASN A 241 0.98 -7.61 -17.59
N GLY A 242 1.34 -8.89 -17.68
CA GLY A 242 2.70 -9.34 -17.37
C GLY A 242 3.79 -8.68 -18.19
N ILE A 243 3.56 -8.45 -19.48
CA ILE A 243 4.50 -7.74 -20.38
C ILE A 243 4.59 -6.26 -20.02
N ALA A 244 3.46 -5.62 -19.77
CA ALA A 244 3.41 -4.21 -19.38
C ALA A 244 4.15 -3.98 -18.05
N THR A 245 3.92 -4.82 -17.04
CA THR A 245 4.64 -4.80 -15.76
C THR A 245 6.15 -4.89 -15.97
N LEU A 246 6.59 -5.78 -16.85
CA LEU A 246 8.01 -5.97 -17.13
C LEU A 246 8.62 -4.76 -17.87
N HIS A 247 7.88 -4.16 -18.80
CA HIS A 247 8.30 -2.93 -19.48
C HIS A 247 8.47 -1.77 -18.50
N GLU A 248 7.50 -1.56 -17.61
CA GLU A 248 7.58 -0.53 -16.59
C GLU A 248 8.76 -0.76 -15.64
N ALA A 249 8.97 -2.00 -15.16
CA ALA A 249 10.11 -2.34 -14.31
C ALA A 249 11.45 -2.04 -14.99
N LEU A 250 11.58 -2.33 -16.30
CA LEU A 250 12.80 -2.00 -17.07
C LEU A 250 13.02 -0.49 -17.18
N SER A 251 11.96 0.29 -17.39
CA SER A 251 12.04 1.76 -17.44
C SER A 251 12.53 2.31 -16.10
N ILE A 252 12.02 1.81 -14.98
CA ILE A 252 12.44 2.18 -13.63
C ILE A 252 13.95 1.93 -13.42
N PHE A 253 14.44 0.78 -13.85
CA PHE A 253 15.87 0.46 -13.75
C PHE A 253 16.75 1.32 -14.67
N LYS A 254 16.30 1.60 -15.89
CA LYS A 254 17.00 2.45 -16.84
C LYS A 254 17.14 3.87 -16.33
N GLU A 255 16.08 4.47 -15.84
CA GLU A 255 16.09 5.82 -15.26
C GLU A 255 17.02 5.93 -14.05
N SER A 256 17.14 4.86 -13.27
CA SER A 256 17.99 4.82 -12.08
C SER A 256 19.47 4.55 -12.38
N ASN A 257 19.88 4.48 -13.65
CA ASN A 257 21.23 4.14 -14.10
C ASN A 257 21.74 2.81 -13.49
N SER A 258 20.84 1.87 -13.25
CA SER A 258 21.16 0.53 -12.75
C SER A 258 21.59 -0.38 -13.89
N ARG A 259 22.02 -1.61 -13.59
CA ARG A 259 22.48 -2.61 -14.57
C ARG A 259 21.31 -3.11 -15.46
N TRP A 260 20.64 -2.18 -16.14
CA TRP A 260 19.45 -2.42 -16.95
C TRP A 260 19.71 -3.41 -18.11
N SER A 261 20.96 -3.55 -18.59
CA SER A 261 21.31 -4.51 -19.64
C SER A 261 21.01 -5.96 -19.25
N ILE A 262 21.15 -6.32 -17.98
CA ILE A 262 20.84 -7.67 -17.47
C ILE A 262 19.33 -7.86 -17.42
N GLN A 263 18.58 -6.88 -16.91
CA GLN A 263 17.11 -6.93 -16.86
C GLN A 263 16.52 -6.98 -18.27
N TYR A 264 17.11 -6.24 -19.23
CA TYR A 264 16.70 -6.28 -20.62
C TYR A 264 16.91 -7.68 -21.23
N PHE A 265 18.02 -8.33 -20.91
CA PHE A 265 18.29 -9.70 -21.36
C PHE A 265 17.29 -10.70 -20.76
N ILE A 266 16.99 -10.59 -19.46
CA ILE A 266 15.98 -11.41 -18.78
C ILE A 266 14.61 -11.18 -19.43
N TYR A 267 14.27 -9.93 -19.74
CA TYR A 267 13.04 -9.56 -20.44
C TYR A 267 12.93 -10.22 -21.82
N LEU A 268 13.97 -10.11 -22.64
CA LEU A 268 13.98 -10.75 -23.96
C LEU A 268 13.81 -12.27 -23.86
N LEU A 269 14.49 -12.89 -22.91
CA LEU A 269 14.34 -14.31 -22.65
C LEU A 269 12.91 -14.68 -22.25
N PHE A 270 12.30 -13.89 -21.38
CA PHE A 270 10.90 -14.07 -20.98
C PHE A 270 9.94 -13.96 -22.17
N ILE A 271 10.07 -12.92 -23.02
CA ILE A 271 9.25 -12.75 -24.24
C ILE A 271 9.39 -13.94 -25.16
N ILE A 272 10.64 -14.42 -25.39
CA ILE A 272 10.92 -15.58 -26.22
C ILE A 272 10.19 -16.82 -25.66
N LEU A 273 10.30 -17.06 -24.35
CA LEU A 273 9.64 -18.19 -23.69
C LEU A 273 8.10 -18.11 -23.76
N MET A 274 7.55 -16.92 -23.65
CA MET A 274 6.09 -16.70 -23.75
C MET A 274 5.59 -16.94 -25.17
N ARG A 275 6.34 -16.51 -26.20
CA ARG A 275 6.05 -16.80 -27.62
C ARG A 275 6.10 -18.30 -27.92
N ILE A 276 7.13 -19.00 -27.43
CA ILE A 276 7.27 -20.46 -27.59
C ILE A 276 6.06 -21.19 -26.96
N LYS A 277 5.55 -20.68 -25.84
CA LYS A 277 4.36 -21.24 -25.16
C LYS A 277 3.01 -20.81 -25.78
N GLY A 278 3.02 -20.04 -26.86
CA GLY A 278 1.81 -19.53 -27.51
C GLY A 278 0.95 -18.62 -26.62
N LYS A 279 1.58 -17.92 -25.67
CA LYS A 279 0.87 -17.03 -24.72
C LYS A 279 1.01 -15.54 -25.08
N VAL A 280 1.72 -15.21 -26.17
CA VAL A 280 1.89 -13.87 -26.75
C VAL A 280 2.07 -13.99 -28.27
#